data_dd5a67f9c2f9b3277813bd6123872141
#
_entry.id   dd5a67f9c2f9b3277813bd6123872141
#
_cell.length_a   1.000
_cell.length_b   1.000
_cell.length_c   1.000
_cell.angle_alpha   90.00
_cell.angle_beta   90.00
_cell.angle_gamma   90.00
#
_symmetry.space_group_name_H-M   'P 1'
#
loop_
_entity.id
_entity.type
_entity.pdbx_description
1 polymer ?
#
loop_
_entity_poly.entity_id
_entity_poly.type
_entity_poly.pdbx_seq_one_letter_code
_entity_poly.pdbx_strand_id
1 'polypeptide(L)'
;LRQIGFAQWGKCHYLHAANQIHFPLKNFKALTLSILLILSLEAGAQKMRIAPSPLYRDPIYDGAADPVMVYNHAEKSWWMLYTQRRANAQTSDVAYCYGTNIGVATSTDNGQTFVYRGALDLDFESGVNTFWAPDVIYEKGTYHMYLAYIQGVRNHWGGKAKIAHYTSKNLLKWKYKGFISLNSEHVIDPTLLKMPDGKWHMWYKDSSKGSITMTAESKDLQHWVAQTEPAIGGAPHEGAKAFFFNNWYWMITDEWHGQRVYRSKDGKSWEKQGLVLDVPGHRLEDTPTGAHADVQVIGNKAYIFYFTHPGRKVHFEGTLDADGTYTYSNKRTSIHVAELEFKDGTLVCDRDKPFDFYLGQP
;
A
#
# COMPACT_ATOMS: atom_id res chain seq x y z
N LEU A 1 -52.64 24.22 38.85
CA LEU A 1 -53.75 23.90 39.74
C LEU A 1 -53.54 22.56 40.42
N ARG A 2 -53.51 22.67 41.83
CA ARG A 2 -53.60 21.64 42.90
C ARG A 2 -52.35 20.72 43.01
N GLN A 3 -51.46 20.92 43.94
CA GLN A 3 -51.42 20.97 45.44
C GLN A 3 -52.15 19.86 46.17
N ILE A 4 -51.45 19.38 47.26
CA ILE A 4 -51.85 18.62 48.45
C ILE A 4 -51.34 17.17 48.41
N GLY A 5 -50.68 16.61 49.44
CA GLY A 5 -50.36 17.08 50.77
C GLY A 5 -49.54 16.03 51.54
N PHE A 6 -48.96 16.46 52.61
CA PHE A 6 -48.18 15.77 53.65
C PHE A 6 -48.91 14.65 54.34
N ALA A 7 -48.18 13.61 54.76
CA ALA A 7 -48.43 12.96 56.03
C ALA A 7 -47.15 12.35 56.62
N GLN A 8 -46.92 12.71 57.86
CA GLN A 8 -45.85 12.36 58.78
C GLN A 8 -46.32 11.20 59.72
N TRP A 9 -45.38 10.64 60.47
CA TRP A 9 -45.43 9.71 61.59
C TRP A 9 -45.18 8.23 61.22
N GLY A 10 -44.28 7.46 61.89
CA GLY A 10 -43.96 7.40 63.33
C GLY A 10 -42.68 6.58 63.57
N LYS A 11 -42.03 6.95 64.61
CA LYS A 11 -40.87 6.27 65.22
C LYS A 11 -41.30 4.93 65.90
N CYS A 12 -40.51 3.88 65.69
CA CYS A 12 -40.45 2.76 66.57
C CYS A 12 -39.00 2.41 66.88
N HIS A 13 -38.65 2.56 68.15
CA HIS A 13 -37.43 2.00 68.79
C HIS A 13 -37.59 0.49 68.95
N TYR A 14 -36.61 -0.28 68.60
CA TYR A 14 -36.29 -1.56 69.23
C TYR A 14 -34.80 -1.81 69.36
N LEU A 15 -34.44 -2.35 70.47
CA LEU A 15 -33.16 -2.54 71.13
C LEU A 15 -32.24 -3.59 70.44
N HIS A 16 -30.94 -3.31 70.61
CA HIS A 16 -29.78 -4.19 70.69
C HIS A 16 -29.95 -5.70 70.72
N ALA A 17 -29.24 -6.38 69.79
CA ALA A 17 -28.49 -7.59 70.14
C ALA A 17 -27.24 -7.64 69.18
N ALA A 18 -26.09 -7.31 69.76
CA ALA A 18 -24.79 -7.47 69.07
C ALA A 18 -24.40 -8.96 69.19
N ASN A 19 -24.51 -9.68 68.10
CA ASN A 19 -23.81 -10.94 67.92
C ASN A 19 -22.54 -10.70 67.04
N GLN A 20 -21.40 -10.65 67.74
CA GLN A 20 -20.09 -10.67 67.12
C GLN A 20 -19.83 -12.06 66.48
N ILE A 21 -19.96 -12.18 65.22
CA ILE A 21 -19.47 -13.35 64.46
C ILE A 21 -18.02 -13.10 64.16
N HIS A 22 -17.11 -13.73 64.84
CA HIS A 22 -15.69 -13.79 64.51
C HIS A 22 -15.50 -14.72 63.35
N PHE A 23 -15.23 -14.16 62.15
CA PHE A 23 -14.67 -14.91 61.01
C PHE A 23 -13.15 -14.95 61.13
N PRO A 24 -12.50 -16.11 61.03
CA PRO A 24 -11.04 -16.19 61.10
C PRO A 24 -10.41 -15.61 59.84
N LEU A 25 -9.57 -14.58 60.03
CA LEU A 25 -8.83 -13.81 58.99
C LEU A 25 -7.85 -14.61 58.13
N LYS A 26 -7.80 -15.95 58.26
CA LYS A 26 -6.84 -16.77 57.52
C LYS A 26 -7.22 -17.09 56.05
N ASN A 27 -8.48 -16.93 55.68
CA ASN A 27 -8.93 -17.28 54.32
C ASN A 27 -9.05 -16.09 53.35
N PHE A 28 -8.86 -14.84 53.80
CA PHE A 28 -8.98 -13.65 52.94
C PHE A 28 -7.79 -13.47 52.00
N LYS A 29 -6.57 -13.94 52.42
CA LYS A 29 -5.38 -13.82 51.54
C LYS A 29 -5.41 -14.82 50.37
N ALA A 30 -6.02 -15.98 50.51
CA ALA A 30 -6.14 -16.96 49.44
C ALA A 30 -7.21 -16.57 48.42
N LEU A 31 -8.31 -15.96 48.86
CA LEU A 31 -9.39 -15.54 47.97
C LEU A 31 -9.00 -14.32 47.12
N THR A 32 -8.25 -13.35 47.68
CA THR A 32 -7.73 -12.19 46.91
C THR A 32 -6.65 -12.59 45.94
N LEU A 33 -5.81 -13.58 46.22
CA LEU A 33 -4.80 -14.07 45.30
C LEU A 33 -5.43 -14.84 44.11
N SER A 34 -6.49 -15.61 44.38
CA SER A 34 -7.22 -16.34 43.31
C SER A 34 -8.00 -15.39 42.39
N ILE A 35 -8.58 -14.31 42.92
CA ILE A 35 -9.28 -13.30 42.13
C ILE A 35 -8.25 -12.47 41.29
N LEU A 36 -7.08 -12.14 41.81
CA LEU A 36 -6.00 -11.50 41.06
C LEU A 36 -5.40 -12.41 39.99
N LEU A 37 -5.34 -13.73 40.22
CA LEU A 37 -4.88 -14.69 39.18
C LEU A 37 -5.94 -14.88 38.08
N ILE A 38 -7.22 -14.82 38.38
CA ILE A 38 -8.30 -14.90 37.41
C ILE A 38 -8.38 -13.61 36.58
N LEU A 39 -8.16 -12.45 37.17
CA LEU A 39 -8.11 -11.16 36.45
C LEU A 39 -6.85 -10.99 35.61
N SER A 40 -5.77 -11.71 35.87
CA SER A 40 -4.55 -11.71 35.03
C SER A 40 -4.61 -12.69 33.88
N LEU A 41 -5.58 -13.60 33.81
CA LEU A 41 -5.78 -14.56 32.72
C LEU A 41 -6.71 -14.03 31.61
N GLU A 42 -7.36 -12.89 31.81
CA GLU A 42 -8.02 -12.14 30.74
C GLU A 42 -7.11 -11.06 30.13
N ALA A 43 -5.80 -11.25 30.13
CA ALA A 43 -4.94 -10.64 29.12
C ALA A 43 -5.36 -11.25 27.77
N GLY A 44 -6.47 -10.76 27.24
CA GLY A 44 -7.14 -11.26 26.08
C GLY A 44 -6.13 -11.42 24.95
N ALA A 45 -6.00 -12.61 24.42
CA ALA A 45 -5.31 -12.81 23.16
C ALA A 45 -5.92 -11.80 22.19
N GLN A 46 -5.16 -10.76 21.85
CA GLN A 46 -5.61 -9.74 20.94
C GLN A 46 -6.06 -10.44 19.66
N LYS A 47 -7.36 -10.35 19.33
CA LYS A 47 -7.90 -11.01 18.15
C LYS A 47 -7.11 -10.57 16.93
N MET A 48 -6.54 -11.52 16.20
CA MET A 48 -5.81 -11.26 14.99
C MET A 48 -6.67 -10.44 14.01
N ARG A 49 -6.15 -9.34 13.53
CA ARG A 49 -6.79 -8.46 12.54
C ARG A 49 -6.43 -8.98 11.16
N ILE A 50 -7.32 -9.76 10.58
CA ILE A 50 -7.10 -10.33 9.25
C ILE A 50 -7.33 -9.24 8.19
N ALA A 51 -6.39 -9.09 7.29
CA ALA A 51 -6.55 -8.19 6.16
C ALA A 51 -7.72 -8.65 5.26
N PRO A 52 -8.60 -7.73 4.82
CA PRO A 52 -9.62 -8.07 3.83
C PRO A 52 -9.00 -8.60 2.53
N SER A 53 -9.75 -9.42 1.81
CA SER A 53 -9.37 -9.84 0.47
C SER A 53 -10.58 -9.76 -0.45
N PRO A 54 -10.53 -8.92 -1.50
CA PRO A 54 -9.48 -7.93 -1.74
C PRO A 54 -9.43 -6.83 -0.65
N LEU A 55 -8.27 -6.21 -0.47
CA LEU A 55 -8.11 -5.06 0.43
C LEU A 55 -8.87 -3.86 -0.11
N TYR A 56 -8.85 -3.66 -1.43
CA TYR A 56 -9.52 -2.53 -2.06
C TYR A 56 -9.90 -2.82 -3.52
N ARG A 57 -11.02 -2.26 -3.93
CA ARG A 57 -11.48 -2.17 -5.32
C ARG A 57 -11.92 -0.73 -5.61
N ASP A 58 -11.55 -0.23 -6.77
CA ASP A 58 -12.00 1.10 -7.21
C ASP A 58 -13.51 1.09 -7.51
N PRO A 59 -14.30 1.93 -6.82
CA PRO A 59 -15.77 1.92 -6.98
C PRO A 59 -16.26 2.62 -8.25
N ILE A 60 -15.38 3.31 -8.98
CA ILE A 60 -15.75 4.10 -10.16
C ILE A 60 -15.50 3.29 -11.43
N TYR A 61 -14.27 2.76 -11.58
CA TYR A 61 -13.82 2.08 -12.79
C TYR A 61 -13.47 0.61 -12.60
N ASP A 62 -13.42 0.14 -11.35
CA ASP A 62 -13.02 -1.23 -10.97
C ASP A 62 -11.64 -1.64 -11.52
N GLY A 63 -10.72 -0.68 -11.58
CA GLY A 63 -9.41 -0.83 -12.19
C GLY A 63 -8.29 -0.25 -11.34
N ALA A 64 -8.29 -0.49 -10.00
CA ALA A 64 -7.22 -0.06 -9.11
C ALA A 64 -5.96 -0.89 -9.35
N ALA A 65 -4.85 -0.23 -9.72
CA ALA A 65 -3.56 -0.85 -10.01
C ALA A 65 -2.40 0.00 -9.47
N ASP A 66 -1.21 -0.58 -9.42
CA ASP A 66 0.04 0.12 -9.08
C ASP A 66 -0.09 0.94 -7.78
N PRO A 67 -0.46 0.33 -6.63
CA PRO A 67 -0.72 1.06 -5.40
C PRO A 67 0.57 1.63 -4.78
N VAL A 68 0.47 2.78 -4.13
CA VAL A 68 1.45 3.29 -3.17
C VAL A 68 0.76 3.71 -1.88
N MET A 69 1.35 3.34 -0.76
CA MET A 69 0.84 3.67 0.56
C MET A 69 1.61 4.85 1.14
N VAL A 70 0.91 5.83 1.66
CA VAL A 70 1.50 7.01 2.29
C VAL A 70 0.73 7.43 3.55
N TYR A 71 1.45 7.77 4.61
CA TYR A 71 0.83 8.27 5.83
C TYR A 71 0.58 9.77 5.73
N ASN A 72 -0.67 10.18 5.95
CA ASN A 72 -1.03 11.60 6.05
C ASN A 72 -0.83 12.08 7.49
N HIS A 73 0.25 12.83 7.72
CA HIS A 73 0.60 13.33 9.04
C HIS A 73 -0.42 14.34 9.61
N ALA A 74 -1.12 15.07 8.76
CA ALA A 74 -2.15 16.04 9.18
C ALA A 74 -3.45 15.35 9.58
N GLU A 75 -3.90 14.37 8.79
CA GLU A 75 -5.14 13.62 9.05
C GLU A 75 -4.93 12.39 9.94
N LYS A 76 -3.67 12.02 10.23
CA LYS A 76 -3.28 10.82 10.99
C LYS A 76 -3.95 9.56 10.42
N SER A 77 -3.89 9.41 9.11
CA SER A 77 -4.55 8.34 8.37
C SER A 77 -3.65 7.80 7.27
N TRP A 78 -3.87 6.55 6.89
CA TRP A 78 -3.19 5.95 5.76
C TRP A 78 -3.92 6.28 4.46
N TRP A 79 -3.17 6.67 3.44
CA TRP A 79 -3.65 6.96 2.11
C TRP A 79 -3.06 5.96 1.14
N MET A 80 -3.90 5.46 0.25
CA MET A 80 -3.54 4.64 -0.89
C MET A 80 -3.76 5.49 -2.13
N LEU A 81 -2.69 5.75 -2.87
CA LEU A 81 -2.75 6.33 -4.21
C LEU A 81 -2.52 5.20 -5.21
N TYR A 82 -3.24 5.21 -6.33
CA TYR A 82 -3.18 4.11 -7.29
C TYR A 82 -3.52 4.58 -8.70
N THR A 83 -3.00 3.89 -9.70
CA THR A 83 -3.43 4.09 -11.10
C THR A 83 -4.88 3.68 -11.24
N GLN A 84 -5.75 4.61 -11.62
CA GLN A 84 -7.18 4.37 -11.78
C GLN A 84 -7.50 3.94 -13.22
N ARG A 85 -7.25 2.64 -13.55
CA ARG A 85 -7.52 2.08 -14.86
C ARG A 85 -9.03 2.02 -15.12
N ARG A 86 -9.46 2.27 -16.34
CA ARG A 86 -10.87 2.39 -16.73
C ARG A 86 -11.48 1.05 -17.15
N ALA A 87 -11.50 0.06 -16.25
CA ALA A 87 -11.88 -1.32 -16.58
C ALA A 87 -13.30 -1.47 -17.14
N ASN A 88 -14.25 -0.64 -16.69
CA ASN A 88 -15.64 -0.64 -17.16
C ASN A 88 -15.87 0.18 -18.44
N ALA A 89 -14.84 0.88 -18.97
CA ALA A 89 -14.97 1.64 -20.20
C ALA A 89 -14.89 0.71 -21.43
N GLN A 90 -15.69 1.01 -22.45
CA GLN A 90 -15.57 0.37 -23.76
C GLN A 90 -14.42 1.04 -24.50
N THR A 91 -13.33 0.32 -24.66
CA THR A 91 -12.11 0.82 -25.29
C THR A 91 -11.44 -0.29 -26.09
N SER A 92 -10.79 0.07 -27.20
CA SER A 92 -10.00 -0.89 -27.95
C SER A 92 -8.72 -1.27 -27.21
N ASP A 93 -8.37 -2.54 -27.27
CA ASP A 93 -7.13 -3.10 -26.74
C ASP A 93 -6.79 -2.56 -25.32
N VAL A 94 -5.60 -2.05 -25.10
CA VAL A 94 -5.12 -1.56 -23.78
C VAL A 94 -5.49 -0.10 -23.49
N ALA A 95 -6.32 0.56 -24.31
CA ALA A 95 -6.69 1.96 -24.10
C ALA A 95 -7.42 2.23 -22.77
N TYR A 96 -7.95 1.21 -22.11
CA TYR A 96 -8.51 1.32 -20.74
C TYR A 96 -7.43 1.63 -19.68
N CYS A 97 -6.15 1.34 -19.96
CA CYS A 97 -5.01 1.68 -19.11
C CYS A 97 -4.51 3.12 -19.33
N TYR A 98 -4.98 3.81 -20.37
CA TYR A 98 -4.61 5.19 -20.69
C TYR A 98 -5.75 6.17 -20.40
N GLY A 99 -5.45 7.47 -20.39
CA GLY A 99 -6.40 8.50 -19.92
C GLY A 99 -6.81 8.28 -18.47
N THR A 100 -5.87 7.83 -17.66
CA THR A 100 -6.06 7.47 -16.25
C THR A 100 -5.61 8.59 -15.34
N ASN A 101 -6.33 8.78 -14.24
CA ASN A 101 -5.91 9.62 -13.12
C ASN A 101 -5.29 8.75 -12.02
N ILE A 102 -4.80 9.40 -10.97
CA ILE A 102 -4.40 8.76 -9.73
C ILE A 102 -5.59 8.80 -8.77
N GLY A 103 -6.16 7.63 -8.50
CA GLY A 103 -7.22 7.46 -7.52
C GLY A 103 -6.68 7.53 -6.09
N VAL A 104 -7.55 7.92 -5.16
CA VAL A 104 -7.24 8.08 -3.74
C VAL A 104 -8.24 7.29 -2.92
N ALA A 105 -7.75 6.43 -2.03
CA ALA A 105 -8.52 5.82 -0.97
C ALA A 105 -7.83 6.04 0.38
N THR A 106 -8.58 6.13 1.47
CA THR A 106 -8.03 6.43 2.79
C THR A 106 -8.55 5.48 3.85
N SER A 107 -7.72 5.20 4.83
CA SER A 107 -8.02 4.38 5.99
C SER A 107 -7.75 5.16 7.28
N THR A 108 -8.74 5.18 8.17
CA THR A 108 -8.62 5.74 9.53
C THR A 108 -8.57 4.65 10.60
N ASP A 109 -8.62 3.39 10.21
CA ASP A 109 -8.64 2.20 11.06
C ASP A 109 -7.38 1.33 10.89
N ASN A 110 -6.25 1.99 10.58
CA ASN A 110 -4.93 1.35 10.42
C ASN A 110 -4.89 0.28 9.32
N GLY A 111 -5.57 0.54 8.20
CA GLY A 111 -5.51 -0.27 7.00
C GLY A 111 -6.60 -1.33 6.88
N GLN A 112 -7.51 -1.46 7.87
CA GLN A 112 -8.55 -2.49 7.83
C GLN A 112 -9.62 -2.20 6.77
N THR A 113 -9.94 -0.92 6.55
CA THR A 113 -10.84 -0.49 5.48
C THR A 113 -10.29 0.72 4.74
N PHE A 114 -10.53 0.77 3.44
CA PHE A 114 -10.18 1.91 2.59
C PHE A 114 -11.42 2.50 1.96
N VAL A 115 -11.59 3.81 2.07
CA VAL A 115 -12.73 4.55 1.52
C VAL A 115 -12.24 5.46 0.39
N TYR A 116 -12.88 5.35 -0.77
CA TYR A 116 -12.59 6.19 -1.93
C TYR A 116 -12.82 7.68 -1.64
N ARG A 117 -11.87 8.53 -2.03
CA ARG A 117 -11.93 9.99 -1.83
C ARG A 117 -11.90 10.81 -3.11
N GLY A 118 -11.91 10.18 -4.25
CA GLY A 118 -11.82 10.83 -5.55
C GLY A 118 -10.53 10.51 -6.28
N ALA A 119 -10.32 11.18 -7.40
CA ALA A 119 -9.06 11.18 -8.14
C ALA A 119 -8.33 12.51 -7.94
N LEU A 120 -7.00 12.50 -8.05
CA LEU A 120 -6.18 13.71 -7.96
C LEU A 120 -6.36 14.57 -9.22
N ASP A 121 -6.41 15.88 -9.04
CA ASP A 121 -6.28 16.85 -10.12
C ASP A 121 -4.79 17.12 -10.36
N LEU A 122 -4.24 16.50 -11.40
CA LEU A 122 -2.83 16.56 -11.76
C LEU A 122 -2.59 17.25 -13.12
N ASP A 123 -3.64 17.73 -13.78
CA ASP A 123 -3.51 18.30 -15.10
C ASP A 123 -2.70 19.61 -15.06
N PHE A 124 -1.65 19.67 -15.86
CA PHE A 124 -0.81 20.86 -16.05
C PHE A 124 -0.80 21.34 -17.52
N GLU A 125 -1.41 20.57 -18.41
CA GLU A 125 -1.64 20.90 -19.81
C GLU A 125 -3.00 20.37 -20.28
N SER A 126 -3.52 20.88 -21.38
CA SER A 126 -4.82 20.50 -21.92
C SER A 126 -4.82 19.08 -22.52
N GLY A 127 -6.00 18.45 -22.54
CA GLY A 127 -6.23 17.14 -23.14
C GLY A 127 -6.48 16.07 -22.08
N VAL A 128 -6.84 14.87 -22.54
CA VAL A 128 -6.95 13.69 -21.67
C VAL A 128 -5.59 13.01 -21.64
N ASN A 129 -4.88 13.17 -20.53
CA ASN A 129 -3.53 12.65 -20.37
C ASN A 129 -3.55 11.40 -19.46
N THR A 130 -2.43 10.73 -19.36
CA THR A 130 -2.28 9.47 -18.65
C THR A 130 -1.27 9.61 -17.52
N PHE A 131 -1.67 9.21 -16.32
CA PHE A 131 -0.84 9.18 -15.11
C PHE A 131 -0.78 7.76 -14.57
N TRP A 132 0.44 7.23 -14.33
CA TRP A 132 0.63 5.87 -13.82
C TRP A 132 1.60 5.81 -12.65
N ALA A 133 1.40 4.79 -11.82
CA ALA A 133 2.36 4.26 -10.86
C ALA A 133 3.07 5.35 -10.04
N PRO A 134 2.37 6.05 -9.16
CA PRO A 134 2.99 7.06 -8.30
C PRO A 134 3.90 6.43 -7.26
N ASP A 135 5.01 7.08 -6.94
CA ASP A 135 5.70 6.91 -5.65
C ASP A 135 5.66 8.21 -4.87
N VAL A 136 5.43 8.13 -3.57
CA VAL A 136 5.24 9.30 -2.70
C VAL A 136 6.13 9.20 -1.47
N ILE A 137 6.96 10.21 -1.28
CA ILE A 137 7.79 10.35 -0.08
C ILE A 137 7.40 11.60 0.70
N TYR A 138 7.65 11.58 2.01
CA TYR A 138 7.50 12.73 2.89
C TYR A 138 8.86 13.20 3.39
N GLU A 139 9.23 14.44 3.09
CA GLU A 139 10.48 15.04 3.54
C GLU A 139 10.25 16.46 4.02
N LYS A 140 10.66 16.74 5.27
CA LYS A 140 10.60 18.09 5.88
C LYS A 140 9.28 18.82 5.71
N GLY A 141 8.18 18.12 6.00
CA GLY A 141 6.82 18.69 5.96
C GLY A 141 6.26 18.88 4.54
N THR A 142 6.81 18.19 3.55
CA THR A 142 6.34 18.22 2.16
C THR A 142 6.26 16.81 1.62
N TYR A 143 5.14 16.48 0.96
CA TYR A 143 5.00 15.27 0.15
C TYR A 143 5.55 15.55 -1.24
N HIS A 144 6.37 14.66 -1.75
CA HIS A 144 6.88 14.64 -3.11
C HIS A 144 6.34 13.41 -3.81
N MET A 145 5.63 13.61 -4.91
CA MET A 145 5.13 12.51 -5.74
C MET A 145 5.86 12.52 -7.08
N TYR A 146 6.31 11.36 -7.48
CA TYR A 146 6.87 11.09 -8.78
C TYR A 146 6.02 10.01 -9.44
N LEU A 147 5.66 10.20 -10.71
CA LEU A 147 4.80 9.26 -11.43
C LEU A 147 5.06 9.33 -12.92
N ALA A 148 4.71 8.28 -13.63
CA ALA A 148 4.79 8.27 -15.07
C ALA A 148 3.70 9.16 -15.68
N TYR A 149 4.09 10.02 -16.61
CA TYR A 149 3.23 10.85 -17.41
C TYR A 149 3.35 10.47 -18.88
N ILE A 150 2.20 10.31 -19.55
CA ILE A 150 2.08 10.03 -20.97
C ILE A 150 1.06 10.98 -21.55
N GLN A 151 1.45 11.75 -22.57
CA GLN A 151 0.53 12.65 -23.25
C GLN A 151 -0.50 11.85 -24.05
N GLY A 152 -1.77 12.14 -23.83
CA GLY A 152 -2.88 11.56 -24.55
C GLY A 152 -3.27 10.14 -24.11
N VAL A 153 -4.07 9.52 -24.95
CA VAL A 153 -4.60 8.15 -24.80
C VAL A 153 -4.11 7.30 -25.96
N ARG A 154 -3.62 6.11 -25.64
CA ARG A 154 -3.14 5.14 -26.64
C ARG A 154 -3.91 3.84 -26.52
N ASN A 155 -3.90 3.04 -27.58
CA ASN A 155 -4.46 1.70 -27.63
C ASN A 155 -3.40 0.60 -27.73
N HIS A 156 -2.14 0.92 -27.53
CA HIS A 156 -1.00 0.00 -27.54
C HIS A 156 0.01 0.39 -26.47
N TRP A 157 0.77 -0.58 -26.01
CA TRP A 157 1.84 -0.35 -25.04
C TRP A 157 3.04 0.39 -25.66
N GLY A 158 3.80 1.10 -24.82
CA GLY A 158 5.04 1.77 -25.21
C GLY A 158 4.84 3.22 -25.66
N GLY A 159 5.88 3.77 -26.32
CA GLY A 159 5.95 5.17 -26.70
C GLY A 159 6.57 6.07 -25.63
N LYS A 160 6.54 7.40 -25.87
CA LYS A 160 7.15 8.36 -24.94
C LYS A 160 6.41 8.42 -23.61
N ALA A 161 7.18 8.38 -22.54
CA ALA A 161 6.71 8.57 -21.18
C ALA A 161 7.80 9.27 -20.38
N LYS A 162 7.43 10.15 -19.44
CA LYS A 162 8.35 10.93 -18.60
C LYS A 162 7.94 10.79 -17.15
N ILE A 163 8.88 10.98 -16.24
CA ILE A 163 8.55 11.07 -14.82
C ILE A 163 8.25 12.53 -14.48
N ALA A 164 7.01 12.77 -14.04
CA ALA A 164 6.56 14.07 -13.56
C ALA A 164 6.73 14.15 -12.04
N HIS A 165 7.14 15.31 -11.55
CA HIS A 165 7.28 15.63 -10.13
C HIS A 165 6.21 16.59 -9.67
N TYR A 166 5.56 16.26 -8.56
CA TYR A 166 4.59 17.11 -7.88
C TYR A 166 4.93 17.24 -6.40
N THR A 167 4.48 18.34 -5.78
CA THR A 167 4.61 18.54 -4.32
C THR A 167 3.26 18.88 -3.70
N SER A 168 3.05 18.43 -2.46
CA SER A 168 1.85 18.71 -1.67
C SER A 168 2.17 18.91 -0.20
N LYS A 169 1.28 19.63 0.52
CA LYS A 169 1.30 19.75 1.98
C LYS A 169 0.24 18.88 2.66
N ASN A 170 -0.70 18.32 1.90
CA ASN A 170 -1.88 17.65 2.46
C ASN A 170 -2.36 16.44 1.64
N LEU A 171 -1.58 15.98 0.62
CA LEU A 171 -1.90 14.89 -0.29
C LEU A 171 -3.14 15.10 -1.20
N LEU A 172 -3.90 16.19 -1.02
CA LEU A 172 -5.07 16.52 -1.82
C LEU A 172 -4.75 17.51 -2.94
N LYS A 173 -4.01 18.56 -2.61
CA LYS A 173 -3.64 19.60 -3.58
C LYS A 173 -2.18 19.46 -3.96
N TRP A 174 -1.95 19.19 -5.22
CA TRP A 174 -0.62 18.95 -5.77
C TRP A 174 -0.19 20.10 -6.68
N LYS A 175 1.08 20.47 -6.58
CA LYS A 175 1.70 21.49 -7.42
C LYS A 175 2.70 20.81 -8.33
N TYR A 176 2.49 20.92 -9.63
CA TYR A 176 3.44 20.46 -10.63
C TYR A 176 4.76 21.23 -10.52
N LYS A 177 5.88 20.49 -10.59
CA LYS A 177 7.24 21.00 -10.44
C LYS A 177 8.07 20.86 -11.73
N GLY A 178 7.61 20.07 -12.66
CA GLY A 178 8.29 19.78 -13.90
C GLY A 178 8.54 18.31 -14.11
N PHE A 179 9.09 17.97 -15.26
CA PHE A 179 9.60 16.64 -15.54
C PHE A 179 11.00 16.46 -14.97
N ILE A 180 11.31 15.24 -14.54
CA ILE A 180 12.66 14.87 -14.16
C ILE A 180 13.49 14.69 -15.43
N SER A 181 14.65 15.37 -15.49
CA SER A 181 15.59 15.23 -16.58
C SER A 181 16.35 13.90 -16.44
N LEU A 182 15.97 12.91 -17.22
CA LEU A 182 16.60 11.59 -17.31
C LEU A 182 17.17 11.39 -18.72
N ASN A 183 17.97 10.32 -18.88
CA ASN A 183 18.64 10.05 -20.17
C ASN A 183 17.71 9.46 -21.25
N SER A 184 16.41 9.34 -20.96
CA SER A 184 15.40 8.73 -21.83
C SER A 184 14.04 9.41 -21.67
N GLU A 185 13.24 9.39 -22.71
CA GLU A 185 11.80 9.74 -22.70
C GLU A 185 10.90 8.50 -22.80
N HIS A 186 11.36 7.34 -22.32
CA HIS A 186 10.61 6.08 -22.27
C HIS A 186 10.65 5.48 -20.87
N VAL A 187 10.44 6.33 -19.85
CA VAL A 187 10.66 6.01 -18.45
C VAL A 187 9.35 6.02 -17.66
N ILE A 188 9.16 4.99 -16.85
CA ILE A 188 7.98 4.81 -15.97
C ILE A 188 8.40 4.23 -14.61
N ASP A 189 7.45 4.09 -13.70
CA ASP A 189 7.55 3.36 -12.43
C ASP A 189 8.70 3.82 -11.53
N PRO A 190 8.73 5.11 -11.14
CA PRO A 190 9.75 5.59 -10.23
C PRO A 190 9.52 5.04 -8.82
N THR A 191 10.60 4.70 -8.12
CA THR A 191 10.61 4.45 -6.67
C THR A 191 11.78 5.18 -6.03
N LEU A 192 11.60 5.69 -4.82
CA LEU A 192 12.58 6.53 -4.16
C LEU A 192 12.94 6.00 -2.77
N LEU A 193 14.23 6.08 -2.45
CA LEU A 193 14.71 5.80 -1.11
C LEU A 193 15.84 6.77 -0.74
N LYS A 194 15.84 7.26 0.50
CA LYS A 194 16.94 8.06 1.04
C LYS A 194 18.05 7.13 1.53
N MET A 195 19.25 7.35 1.01
CA MET A 195 20.40 6.53 1.33
C MET A 195 21.20 7.11 2.52
N PRO A 196 22.06 6.32 3.19
CA PRO A 196 22.85 6.78 4.34
C PRO A 196 23.81 7.92 4.04
N ASP A 197 24.21 8.11 2.78
CA ASP A 197 25.03 9.25 2.33
C ASP A 197 24.24 10.57 2.27
N GLY A 198 22.97 10.54 2.66
CA GLY A 198 22.05 11.67 2.67
C GLY A 198 21.43 12.00 1.32
N LYS A 199 21.80 11.31 0.25
CA LYS A 199 21.19 11.48 -1.06
C LYS A 199 19.90 10.66 -1.18
N TRP A 200 19.05 11.13 -2.06
CA TRP A 200 17.91 10.38 -2.57
C TRP A 200 18.33 9.60 -3.80
N HIS A 201 17.98 8.32 -3.85
CA HIS A 201 18.08 7.48 -5.03
C HIS A 201 16.68 7.27 -5.59
N MET A 202 16.55 7.38 -6.91
CA MET A 202 15.38 7.01 -7.67
C MET A 202 15.76 5.84 -8.56
N TRP A 203 14.97 4.77 -8.53
CA TRP A 203 15.02 3.70 -9.52
C TRP A 203 13.78 3.80 -10.39
N TYR A 204 13.93 3.51 -11.65
CA TYR A 204 12.85 3.64 -12.65
C TYR A 204 13.06 2.68 -13.80
N LYS A 205 11.98 2.25 -14.46
CA LYS A 205 12.07 1.45 -15.68
C LYS A 205 12.40 2.33 -16.87
N ASP A 206 13.34 1.89 -17.71
CA ASP A 206 13.57 2.45 -19.06
C ASP A 206 13.22 1.41 -20.14
N SER A 207 12.11 1.64 -20.84
CA SER A 207 11.64 0.74 -21.89
C SER A 207 12.50 0.78 -23.15
N SER A 208 13.23 1.88 -23.40
CA SER A 208 14.14 2.01 -24.56
C SER A 208 15.38 1.13 -24.43
N LYS A 209 15.68 0.67 -23.22
CA LYS A 209 16.84 -0.19 -22.91
C LYS A 209 16.46 -1.64 -22.64
N GLY A 210 15.31 -2.09 -23.13
CA GLY A 210 14.84 -3.47 -22.94
C GLY A 210 14.04 -3.68 -21.66
N SER A 211 13.40 -2.63 -21.13
CA SER A 211 12.60 -2.69 -19.89
C SER A 211 13.42 -3.16 -18.69
N ILE A 212 14.43 -2.39 -18.32
CA ILE A 212 15.33 -2.62 -17.19
C ILE A 212 15.27 -1.48 -16.18
N THR A 213 15.75 -1.72 -14.97
CA THR A 213 15.80 -0.70 -13.91
C THR A 213 17.06 0.15 -14.01
N MET A 214 16.87 1.44 -14.27
CA MET A 214 17.88 2.48 -14.22
C MET A 214 17.87 3.19 -12.87
N THR A 215 18.87 4.05 -12.60
CA THR A 215 18.90 4.84 -11.38
C THR A 215 19.34 6.28 -11.62
N ALA A 216 18.88 7.18 -10.74
CA ALA A 216 19.33 8.57 -10.66
C ALA A 216 19.51 8.98 -9.18
N GLU A 217 20.39 9.93 -8.91
CA GLU A 217 20.67 10.46 -7.58
C GLU A 217 20.28 11.93 -7.46
N SER A 218 19.82 12.36 -6.29
CA SER A 218 19.51 13.76 -5.98
C SER A 218 19.88 14.12 -4.53
N LYS A 219 20.27 15.37 -4.31
CA LYS A 219 20.49 15.92 -2.96
C LYS A 219 19.28 16.72 -2.45
N ASP A 220 18.38 17.11 -3.33
CA ASP A 220 17.33 18.10 -3.05
C ASP A 220 15.93 17.72 -3.55
N LEU A 221 15.78 16.51 -4.15
CA LEU A 221 14.51 16.04 -4.75
C LEU A 221 14.03 16.85 -5.97
N GLN A 222 14.86 17.73 -6.51
CA GLN A 222 14.54 18.56 -7.67
C GLN A 222 15.52 18.33 -8.82
N HIS A 223 16.81 18.28 -8.51
CA HIS A 223 17.89 18.08 -9.48
C HIS A 223 18.40 16.65 -9.39
N TRP A 224 18.28 15.92 -10.45
CA TRP A 224 18.60 14.51 -10.55
C TRP A 224 19.73 14.26 -11.53
N VAL A 225 20.67 13.39 -11.15
CA VAL A 225 21.78 12.95 -11.99
C VAL A 225 21.53 11.49 -12.34
N ALA A 226 21.09 11.25 -13.57
CA ALA A 226 20.86 9.90 -14.07
C ALA A 226 22.17 9.17 -14.33
N GLN A 227 22.21 7.89 -13.93
CA GLN A 227 23.34 7.02 -14.21
C GLN A 227 23.23 6.39 -15.61
N THR A 228 24.36 6.03 -16.21
CA THR A 228 24.42 5.42 -17.53
C THR A 228 24.22 3.92 -17.49
N GLU A 229 24.69 3.29 -16.41
CA GLU A 229 24.59 1.85 -16.21
C GLU A 229 23.30 1.49 -15.47
N PRO A 230 22.68 0.35 -15.81
CA PRO A 230 21.48 -0.11 -15.12
C PRO A 230 21.79 -0.53 -13.67
N ALA A 231 20.87 -0.26 -12.76
CA ALA A 231 20.91 -0.83 -11.41
C ALA A 231 20.57 -2.34 -11.45
N ILE A 232 19.57 -2.71 -12.27
CA ILE A 232 19.20 -4.10 -12.53
C ILE A 232 18.98 -4.25 -14.04
N GLY A 233 19.78 -5.10 -14.66
CA GLY A 233 19.67 -5.48 -16.06
C GLY A 233 19.11 -6.91 -16.21
N GLY A 234 19.31 -7.48 -17.40
CA GLY A 234 18.93 -8.86 -17.72
C GLY A 234 17.52 -8.98 -18.31
N ALA A 235 16.70 -9.88 -17.73
CA ALA A 235 15.33 -10.09 -18.23
C ALA A 235 14.47 -8.82 -18.08
N PRO A 236 13.55 -8.55 -19.02
CA PRO A 236 12.63 -7.43 -18.94
C PRO A 236 11.78 -7.47 -17.65
N HIS A 237 11.57 -6.31 -17.04
CA HIS A 237 10.77 -6.14 -15.83
C HIS A 237 10.29 -4.68 -15.70
N GLU A 238 9.42 -4.44 -14.70
CA GLU A 238 8.92 -3.11 -14.38
C GLU A 238 8.64 -2.98 -12.87
N GLY A 239 8.00 -1.89 -12.45
CA GLY A 239 7.42 -1.76 -11.12
C GLY A 239 8.44 -1.93 -9.98
N ALA A 240 9.64 -1.37 -10.11
CA ALA A 240 10.63 -1.44 -9.05
C ALA A 240 10.12 -0.78 -7.76
N LYS A 241 10.26 -1.47 -6.60
CA LYS A 241 10.07 -0.87 -5.27
C LYS A 241 11.28 -1.13 -4.40
N ALA A 242 11.95 -0.06 -3.97
CA ALA A 242 13.09 -0.12 -3.09
C ALA A 242 12.70 0.20 -1.64
N PHE A 243 13.21 -0.55 -0.66
CA PHE A 243 12.96 -0.36 0.77
C PHE A 243 14.09 -0.92 1.62
N PHE A 244 14.14 -0.51 2.90
CA PHE A 244 15.10 -1.03 3.87
C PHE A 244 14.36 -1.87 4.92
N PHE A 245 14.79 -3.11 5.10
CA PHE A 245 14.19 -4.02 6.07
C PHE A 245 15.23 -5.02 6.56
N ASN A 246 15.25 -5.27 7.85
CA ASN A 246 16.10 -6.29 8.49
C ASN A 246 17.59 -6.18 8.14
N ASN A 247 18.12 -4.94 8.16
CA ASN A 247 19.53 -4.58 7.86
C ASN A 247 19.98 -4.88 6.42
N TRP A 248 19.03 -4.92 5.48
CA TRP A 248 19.27 -5.03 4.05
C TRP A 248 18.45 -3.99 3.29
N TYR A 249 18.99 -3.49 2.19
CA TYR A 249 18.24 -2.86 1.13
C TYR A 249 17.64 -3.94 0.27
N TRP A 250 16.37 -3.80 -0.01
CA TRP A 250 15.60 -4.69 -0.85
C TRP A 250 15.07 -3.94 -2.04
N MET A 251 14.95 -4.63 -3.17
CA MET A 251 14.20 -4.19 -4.31
C MET A 251 13.34 -5.34 -4.80
N ILE A 252 12.09 -5.08 -5.08
CA ILE A 252 11.23 -6.00 -5.83
C ILE A 252 10.95 -5.40 -7.19
N THR A 253 10.79 -6.25 -8.21
CA THR A 253 10.42 -5.84 -9.58
C THR A 253 9.38 -6.79 -10.13
N ASP A 254 8.41 -6.26 -10.88
CA ASP A 254 7.39 -7.06 -11.56
C ASP A 254 7.97 -7.69 -12.84
N GLU A 255 8.12 -9.01 -12.84
CA GLU A 255 8.49 -9.80 -14.02
C GLU A 255 7.25 -10.31 -14.77
N TRP A 256 6.03 -9.77 -14.47
CA TRP A 256 4.71 -10.12 -15.02
C TRP A 256 4.22 -11.55 -14.71
N HIS A 257 4.96 -12.29 -13.93
CA HIS A 257 4.60 -13.60 -13.39
C HIS A 257 5.03 -13.72 -11.92
N GLY A 258 4.91 -12.61 -11.18
CA GLY A 258 5.33 -12.45 -9.80
C GLY A 258 6.40 -11.39 -9.62
N GLN A 259 6.75 -11.13 -8.37
CA GLN A 259 7.71 -10.09 -8.00
C GLN A 259 9.09 -10.71 -7.77
N ARG A 260 10.09 -10.32 -8.55
CA ARG A 260 11.48 -10.71 -8.34
C ARG A 260 12.05 -9.94 -7.16
N VAL A 261 12.69 -10.64 -6.26
CA VAL A 261 13.37 -10.05 -5.10
C VAL A 261 14.85 -9.86 -5.40
N TYR A 262 15.38 -8.72 -4.99
CA TYR A 262 16.82 -8.43 -4.95
C TYR A 262 17.18 -7.90 -3.57
N ARG A 263 18.41 -8.18 -3.11
CA ARG A 263 18.96 -7.61 -1.87
C ARG A 263 20.28 -6.91 -2.11
N SER A 264 20.61 -5.97 -1.24
CA SER A 264 21.86 -5.20 -1.31
C SER A 264 22.31 -4.76 0.08
N LYS A 265 23.62 -4.61 0.28
CA LYS A 265 24.20 -3.99 1.48
C LYS A 265 24.39 -2.48 1.34
N ASP A 266 24.50 -2.01 0.11
CA ASP A 266 24.88 -0.63 -0.22
C ASP A 266 23.83 0.12 -1.07
N GLY A 267 22.76 -0.57 -1.50
CA GLY A 267 21.73 -0.04 -2.40
C GLY A 267 22.21 0.21 -3.83
N LYS A 268 23.41 -0.30 -4.19
CA LYS A 268 24.03 -0.14 -5.51
C LYS A 268 24.26 -1.48 -6.20
N SER A 269 24.82 -2.43 -5.45
CA SER A 269 25.10 -3.78 -5.94
C SER A 269 23.96 -4.70 -5.51
N TRP A 270 23.16 -5.19 -6.48
CA TRP A 270 21.96 -5.95 -6.23
C TRP A 270 22.17 -7.44 -6.48
N GLU A 271 21.91 -8.26 -5.47
CA GLU A 271 21.97 -9.71 -5.55
C GLU A 271 20.57 -10.28 -5.80
N LYS A 272 20.40 -10.95 -6.94
CA LYS A 272 19.13 -11.59 -7.34
C LYS A 272 18.75 -12.72 -6.40
N GLN A 273 17.49 -12.72 -5.97
CA GLN A 273 16.87 -13.71 -5.10
C GLN A 273 15.73 -14.46 -5.81
N GLY A 274 14.85 -15.10 -5.03
CA GLY A 274 13.66 -15.78 -5.52
C GLY A 274 12.57 -14.86 -6.07
N LEU A 275 11.44 -15.46 -6.41
CA LEU A 275 10.18 -14.78 -6.71
C LEU A 275 9.26 -14.83 -5.48
N VAL A 276 8.40 -13.86 -5.36
CA VAL A 276 7.24 -13.86 -4.47
C VAL A 276 6.00 -13.50 -5.28
N LEU A 277 4.81 -13.91 -4.83
CA LEU A 277 3.54 -13.67 -5.51
C LEU A 277 3.45 -14.27 -6.93
N ASP A 278 4.25 -15.28 -7.22
CA ASP A 278 4.39 -15.95 -8.52
C ASP A 278 3.43 -17.14 -8.71
N VAL A 279 2.75 -17.54 -7.64
CA VAL A 279 1.70 -18.57 -7.67
C VAL A 279 0.34 -17.95 -7.35
N PRO A 280 -0.77 -18.47 -7.93
CA PRO A 280 -2.11 -18.01 -7.60
C PRO A 280 -2.42 -18.18 -6.11
N GLY A 281 -3.05 -17.17 -5.51
CA GLY A 281 -3.60 -17.26 -4.16
C GLY A 281 -4.99 -17.92 -4.14
N HIS A 282 -5.43 -18.30 -2.94
CA HIS A 282 -6.73 -18.91 -2.69
C HIS A 282 -7.73 -17.93 -2.05
N ARG A 283 -7.28 -16.75 -1.63
CA ARG A 283 -8.15 -15.70 -1.11
C ARG A 283 -8.99 -15.12 -2.24
N LEU A 284 -10.14 -14.51 -1.88
CA LEU A 284 -11.06 -13.94 -2.85
C LEU A 284 -10.34 -12.94 -3.77
N GLU A 285 -10.44 -13.13 -5.09
CA GLU A 285 -9.83 -12.30 -6.14
C GLU A 285 -8.29 -12.23 -6.15
N ASP A 286 -7.61 -12.99 -5.31
CA ASP A 286 -6.15 -12.97 -5.18
C ASP A 286 -5.46 -13.90 -6.19
N THR A 287 -5.72 -13.65 -7.48
CA THR A 287 -5.24 -14.49 -8.59
C THR A 287 -5.09 -13.64 -9.87
N PRO A 288 -4.25 -14.02 -10.85
CA PRO A 288 -3.37 -15.18 -10.87
C PRO A 288 -2.06 -14.95 -10.10
N THR A 289 -1.29 -13.94 -10.45
CA THR A 289 -0.02 -13.52 -9.80
C THR A 289 -0.16 -12.10 -9.29
N GLY A 290 0.69 -11.71 -8.34
CA GLY A 290 0.74 -10.32 -7.87
C GLY A 290 1.58 -9.47 -8.81
N ALA A 291 0.99 -8.36 -9.27
CA ALA A 291 1.61 -7.37 -10.14
C ALA A 291 2.07 -6.15 -9.35
N HIS A 292 2.73 -5.21 -10.01
CA HIS A 292 3.39 -3.98 -9.52
C HIS A 292 2.99 -3.61 -8.09
N ALA A 293 3.95 -3.62 -7.17
CA ALA A 293 3.66 -3.59 -5.75
C ALA A 293 4.39 -2.44 -5.03
N ASP A 294 3.79 -2.03 -3.91
CA ASP A 294 4.43 -1.20 -2.88
C ASP A 294 4.78 -2.03 -1.65
N VAL A 295 5.76 -1.59 -0.89
CA VAL A 295 6.13 -2.22 0.40
C VAL A 295 6.19 -1.16 1.49
N GLN A 296 5.50 -1.43 2.60
CA GLN A 296 5.55 -0.64 3.82
C GLN A 296 6.19 -1.43 4.95
N VAL A 297 7.22 -0.86 5.55
CA VAL A 297 7.87 -1.41 6.73
C VAL A 297 7.36 -0.70 7.97
N ILE A 298 6.67 -1.43 8.85
CA ILE A 298 6.07 -0.92 10.08
C ILE A 298 6.69 -1.67 11.27
N GLY A 299 7.58 -1.01 11.98
CA GLY A 299 8.34 -1.65 13.05
C GLY A 299 9.21 -2.79 12.52
N ASN A 300 8.93 -4.02 12.96
CA ASN A 300 9.65 -5.22 12.53
C ASN A 300 8.89 -6.06 11.49
N LYS A 301 7.83 -5.51 10.88
CA LYS A 301 7.03 -6.16 9.85
C LYS A 301 7.16 -5.43 8.52
N ALA A 302 7.10 -6.18 7.43
CA ALA A 302 7.01 -5.64 6.08
C ALA A 302 5.73 -6.16 5.41
N TYR A 303 4.95 -5.25 4.84
CA TYR A 303 3.71 -5.56 4.13
C TYR A 303 3.87 -5.19 2.67
N ILE A 304 3.53 -6.14 1.77
CA ILE A 304 3.49 -5.92 0.33
C ILE A 304 2.07 -5.68 -0.13
N PHE A 305 1.85 -4.54 -0.80
CA PHE A 305 0.58 -4.15 -1.43
C PHE A 305 0.72 -4.32 -2.92
N TYR A 306 -0.10 -5.11 -3.53
CA TYR A 306 -0.02 -5.48 -4.95
C TYR A 306 -1.41 -5.55 -5.57
N PHE A 307 -1.47 -5.52 -6.90
CA PHE A 307 -2.74 -5.75 -7.56
C PHE A 307 -2.75 -7.08 -8.30
N THR A 308 -3.95 -7.56 -8.59
CA THR A 308 -4.19 -8.77 -9.38
C THR A 308 -5.19 -8.50 -10.50
N HIS A 309 -5.28 -9.42 -11.46
CA HIS A 309 -6.30 -9.46 -12.49
C HIS A 309 -7.21 -10.67 -12.28
N PRO A 310 -8.20 -10.63 -11.38
CA PRO A 310 -8.94 -11.81 -10.94
C PRO A 310 -9.76 -12.49 -12.05
N GLY A 311 -10.01 -11.81 -13.16
CA GLY A 311 -10.69 -12.38 -14.32
C GLY A 311 -9.78 -13.05 -15.35
N ARG A 312 -8.46 -13.07 -15.13
CA ARG A 312 -7.49 -13.70 -16.03
C ARG A 312 -6.98 -15.02 -15.45
N LYS A 313 -6.57 -15.94 -16.33
CA LYS A 313 -5.91 -17.19 -15.93
C LYS A 313 -4.44 -16.98 -15.63
N VAL A 314 -3.77 -16.12 -16.41
CA VAL A 314 -2.40 -15.65 -16.20
C VAL A 314 -2.37 -14.13 -16.36
N HIS A 315 -1.34 -13.46 -15.85
CA HIS A 315 -1.29 -12.00 -15.78
C HIS A 315 -1.49 -11.32 -17.15
N PHE A 316 -0.86 -11.81 -18.21
CA PHE A 316 -0.94 -11.24 -19.54
C PHE A 316 -2.06 -11.77 -20.43
N GLU A 317 -2.65 -12.91 -20.08
CA GLU A 317 -3.67 -13.50 -20.93
C GLU A 317 -5.04 -12.88 -20.61
N GLY A 318 -5.35 -11.82 -21.35
CA GLY A 318 -6.72 -11.33 -21.47
C GLY A 318 -7.42 -11.98 -22.64
N THR A 319 -8.73 -12.16 -22.56
CA THR A 319 -9.56 -12.55 -23.68
C THR A 319 -10.10 -11.32 -24.37
N LEU A 320 -9.88 -11.22 -25.69
CA LEU A 320 -10.49 -10.19 -26.52
C LEU A 320 -11.88 -10.63 -26.96
N ASP A 321 -12.80 -9.68 -26.98
CA ASP A 321 -14.10 -9.83 -27.63
C ASP A 321 -13.95 -9.76 -29.17
N ALA A 322 -15.03 -10.09 -29.91
CA ALA A 322 -15.01 -10.10 -31.38
C ALA A 322 -14.70 -8.73 -32.01
N ASP A 323 -14.90 -7.65 -31.28
CA ASP A 323 -14.58 -6.27 -31.70
C ASP A 323 -13.14 -5.83 -31.36
N GLY A 324 -12.29 -6.74 -30.85
CA GLY A 324 -10.91 -6.43 -30.46
C GLY A 324 -10.78 -5.71 -29.11
N THR A 325 -11.82 -5.73 -28.27
CA THR A 325 -11.76 -5.19 -26.91
C THR A 325 -11.50 -6.28 -25.89
N TYR A 326 -10.88 -5.95 -24.76
CA TYR A 326 -10.82 -6.86 -23.63
C TYR A 326 -12.15 -6.88 -22.89
N THR A 327 -12.62 -8.06 -22.46
CA THR A 327 -13.80 -8.19 -21.63
C THR A 327 -13.63 -7.39 -20.34
N TYR A 328 -14.73 -6.92 -19.77
CA TYR A 328 -14.69 -6.24 -18.45
C TYR A 328 -13.97 -7.10 -17.40
N SER A 329 -14.28 -8.39 -17.35
CA SER A 329 -13.65 -9.32 -16.40
C SER A 329 -12.13 -9.35 -16.52
N ASN A 330 -11.60 -9.26 -17.74
CA ASN A 330 -10.13 -9.25 -17.95
C ASN A 330 -9.48 -7.90 -17.68
N LYS A 331 -10.24 -6.79 -17.72
CA LYS A 331 -9.73 -5.44 -17.45
C LYS A 331 -9.67 -5.11 -15.96
N ARG A 332 -10.59 -5.67 -15.17
CA ARG A 332 -10.71 -5.35 -13.74
C ARG A 332 -9.49 -5.78 -12.95
N THR A 333 -9.21 -5.02 -11.90
CA THR A 333 -8.11 -5.27 -10.97
C THR A 333 -8.56 -5.05 -9.54
N SER A 334 -7.94 -5.75 -8.61
CA SER A 334 -8.13 -5.56 -7.17
C SER A 334 -6.79 -5.47 -6.43
N ILE A 335 -6.75 -4.65 -5.39
CA ILE A 335 -5.56 -4.49 -4.55
C ILE A 335 -5.64 -5.43 -3.36
N HIS A 336 -4.52 -6.06 -3.04
CA HIS A 336 -4.34 -6.99 -1.95
C HIS A 336 -3.17 -6.58 -1.06
N VAL A 337 -3.06 -7.22 0.10
CA VAL A 337 -1.92 -7.10 1.00
C VAL A 337 -1.52 -8.47 1.52
N ALA A 338 -0.21 -8.69 1.66
CA ALA A 338 0.37 -9.85 2.31
C ALA A 338 1.56 -9.44 3.20
N GLU A 339 1.98 -10.30 4.09
CA GLU A 339 3.19 -10.08 4.88
C GLU A 339 4.43 -10.62 4.14
N LEU A 340 5.50 -9.82 4.07
CA LEU A 340 6.81 -10.25 3.65
C LEU A 340 7.60 -10.70 4.88
N GLU A 341 8.03 -11.94 4.90
CA GLU A 341 8.84 -12.50 5.98
C GLU A 341 10.31 -12.56 5.55
N PHE A 342 11.21 -12.15 6.45
CA PHE A 342 12.65 -12.40 6.27
C PHE A 342 12.98 -13.80 6.80
N LYS A 343 13.35 -14.70 5.91
CA LYS A 343 13.66 -16.09 6.24
C LYS A 343 14.88 -16.58 5.45
N ASP A 344 15.82 -17.21 6.13
CA ASP A 344 17.02 -17.81 5.52
C ASP A 344 17.82 -16.84 4.62
N GLY A 345 17.85 -15.57 5.01
CA GLY A 345 18.60 -14.52 4.30
C GLY A 345 17.89 -13.90 3.09
N THR A 346 16.65 -14.27 2.81
CA THR A 346 15.84 -13.73 1.72
C THR A 346 14.45 -13.30 2.20
N LEU A 347 13.67 -12.67 1.32
CA LEU A 347 12.25 -12.42 1.55
C LEU A 347 11.41 -13.54 0.96
N VAL A 348 10.40 -13.95 1.73
CA VAL A 348 9.37 -14.91 1.31
C VAL A 348 7.99 -14.32 1.55
N CYS A 349 7.01 -14.75 0.77
CA CYS A 349 5.62 -14.31 0.90
C CYS A 349 4.70 -15.51 0.68
N ASP A 350 3.98 -15.89 1.73
CA ASP A 350 2.82 -16.77 1.60
C ASP A 350 1.56 -15.90 1.64
N ARG A 351 1.00 -15.62 0.47
CA ARG A 351 -0.13 -14.70 0.32
C ARG A 351 -1.43 -15.23 0.95
N ASP A 352 -1.53 -16.53 1.16
CA ASP A 352 -2.69 -17.19 1.77
C ASP A 352 -2.59 -17.32 3.30
N LYS A 353 -1.39 -17.13 3.85
CA LYS A 353 -1.14 -17.20 5.29
C LYS A 353 -1.86 -16.07 6.03
N PRO A 354 -2.72 -16.36 7.02
CA PRO A 354 -3.27 -15.33 7.89
C PRO A 354 -2.18 -14.61 8.69
N PHE A 355 -2.26 -13.29 8.78
CA PHE A 355 -1.34 -12.46 9.56
C PHE A 355 -2.09 -11.33 10.27
N ASP A 356 -1.53 -10.82 11.36
CA ASP A 356 -2.07 -9.65 12.05
C ASP A 356 -1.69 -8.38 11.28
N PHE A 357 -2.63 -7.88 10.50
CA PHE A 357 -2.46 -6.70 9.66
C PHE A 357 -2.80 -5.43 10.43
N TYR A 358 -1.83 -4.56 10.55
CA TYR A 358 -2.00 -3.29 11.24
C TYR A 358 -0.97 -2.26 10.75
N LEU A 359 -1.47 -1.25 10.08
CA LEU A 359 -0.67 -0.09 9.70
C LEU A 359 -0.70 0.91 10.86
N GLY A 360 0.21 0.77 11.81
CA GLY A 360 0.42 1.75 12.86
C GLY A 360 0.85 3.11 12.30
N GLN A 361 1.15 4.05 13.16
CA GLN A 361 1.82 5.28 12.72
C GLN A 361 3.27 4.95 12.37
N PRO A 362 3.81 5.45 11.24
CA PRO A 362 5.19 5.21 10.84
C PRO A 362 6.20 5.98 11.72
#